data_4e0857c2a94aefe6e45a6518f4d7c3ed
#
_entry.id   4e0857c2a94aefe6e45a6518f4d7c3ed
#
_cell.length_a   1.000
_cell.length_b   1.000
_cell.length_c   1.000
_cell.angle_alpha   90.00
_cell.angle_beta   90.00
_cell.angle_gamma   90.00
#
_symmetry.space_group_name_H-M   'P 1'
#
loop_
_entity.id
_entity.type
_entity.pdbx_description
1 polymer ?
#
loop_
_entity_poly.entity_id
_entity_poly.type
_entity_poly.pdbx_seq_one_letter_code
_entity_poly.pdbx_strand_id
1 'polypeptide(L)' 'MILEIITPEKKVFNGEVTSVKLPGESGEFEVLNNHASIISTLTSGSIRVITIEDKTENFTINGGVIEMKQNKIIVLAD' A
#
# COMPACT_ATOMS: atom_id res chain seq x y z
N MET A 1 3.06 -9.80 5.49
CA MET A 1 1.93 -9.61 4.57
C MET A 1 2.44 -9.33 3.17
N ILE A 2 1.64 -9.65 2.18
CA ILE A 2 2.00 -9.45 0.78
C ILE A 2 1.43 -8.12 0.31
N LEU A 3 2.23 -7.34 -0.41
CA LEU A 3 1.79 -6.07 -0.98
C LEU A 3 2.02 -6.08 -2.49
N GLU A 4 0.99 -5.65 -3.23
CA GLU A 4 1.10 -5.35 -4.65
C GLU A 4 0.67 -3.92 -4.89
N ILE A 5 1.47 -3.16 -5.63
CA ILE A 5 1.11 -1.82 -6.09
C ILE A 5 1.08 -1.86 -7.60
N ILE A 6 -0.09 -1.56 -8.17
CA ILE A 6 -0.35 -1.70 -9.61
C ILE A 6 -0.84 -0.37 -10.15
N THR A 7 -0.24 0.07 -11.28
CA THR A 7 -0.74 1.20 -12.06
C THR A 7 -1.31 0.68 -13.36
N PRO A 8 -2.00 1.52 -14.16
CA PRO A 8 -2.52 1.06 -15.46
C PRO A 8 -1.44 0.52 -16.38
N GLU A 9 -0.20 0.99 -16.26
CA GLU A 9 0.86 0.58 -17.16
C GLU A 9 1.64 -0.63 -16.67
N LYS A 10 1.77 -0.81 -15.36
CA LYS A 10 2.63 -1.89 -14.87
C LYS A 10 2.42 -2.16 -13.37
N LYS A 11 2.97 -3.28 -12.93
CA LYS A 11 3.11 -3.58 -11.51
C LYS A 11 4.36 -2.87 -10.99
N VAL A 12 4.16 -1.95 -10.04
CA VAL A 12 5.24 -1.11 -9.51
C VAL A 12 5.98 -1.81 -8.39
N PHE A 13 5.27 -2.61 -7.60
CA PHE A 13 5.84 -3.33 -6.47
C PHE A 13 5.09 -4.63 -6.25
N ASN A 14 5.83 -5.66 -5.85
CA ASN A 14 5.25 -6.94 -5.43
C ASN A 14 6.24 -7.60 -4.48
N GLY A 15 5.82 -7.83 -3.24
CA GLY A 15 6.70 -8.47 -2.29
C GLY A 15 6.12 -8.56 -0.90
N GLU A 16 6.87 -9.20 0.00
CA GLU A 16 6.51 -9.31 1.40
C GLU A 16 6.98 -8.09 2.17
N VAL A 17 6.10 -7.56 3.02
CA VAL A 17 6.35 -6.33 3.77
C VAL A 17 5.88 -6.49 5.20
N THR A 18 6.41 -5.65 6.09
CA THR A 18 6.00 -5.61 7.49
C THR A 18 5.12 -4.40 7.79
N SER A 19 5.21 -3.35 6.97
CA SER A 19 4.45 -2.12 7.19
C SER A 19 4.21 -1.42 5.87
N VAL A 20 3.02 -0.84 5.72
CA VAL A 20 2.68 0.03 4.59
C VAL A 20 1.97 1.26 5.13
N LYS A 21 2.48 2.43 4.82
CA LYS A 21 1.87 3.70 5.23
C LYS A 21 1.35 4.39 3.97
N LEU A 22 0.08 4.77 3.99
CA LEU A 22 -0.63 5.20 2.78
C LEU A 22 -1.32 6.55 2.98
N PRO A 23 -1.43 7.35 1.91
CA PRO A 23 -2.13 8.64 1.98
C PRO A 23 -3.63 8.45 1.77
N GLY A 24 -4.36 8.17 2.85
CA GLY A 24 -5.81 8.05 2.78
C GLY A 24 -6.48 9.40 2.59
N GLU A 25 -7.68 9.40 2.02
CA GLU A 25 -8.45 10.63 1.81
C GLU A 25 -8.74 11.36 3.12
N SER A 26 -8.95 10.60 4.19
CA SER A 26 -9.25 11.17 5.51
C SER A 26 -8.00 11.31 6.38
N GLY A 27 -6.83 11.14 5.79
CA GLY A 27 -5.57 11.22 6.49
C GLY A 27 -4.72 9.99 6.27
N GLU A 28 -3.45 10.14 6.60
CA GLU A 28 -2.46 9.10 6.45
C GLU A 28 -2.74 7.96 7.45
N PHE A 29 -2.56 6.71 7.02
CA PHE A 29 -2.72 5.57 7.92
C PHE A 29 -1.69 4.50 7.60
N GLU A 30 -1.43 3.65 8.60
CA GLU A 30 -0.43 2.60 8.49
C GLU A 30 -1.10 1.24 8.67
N VAL A 31 -0.73 0.28 7.81
CA VAL A 31 -1.22 -1.09 7.86
C VAL A 31 -0.06 -1.98 8.28
N LEU A 32 -0.27 -2.73 9.35
CA LEU A 32 0.70 -3.68 9.87
C LEU A 32 0.23 -5.10 9.63
N ASN A 33 1.11 -6.06 9.89
CA ASN A 33 0.83 -7.46 9.68
C ASN A 33 -0.46 -7.88 10.38
N ASN A 34 -1.29 -8.66 9.70
CA ASN A 34 -2.56 -9.19 10.21
C ASN A 34 -3.60 -8.12 10.55
N HIS A 35 -3.52 -6.94 9.94
CA HIS A 35 -4.52 -5.90 10.10
C HIS A 35 -5.88 -6.39 9.56
N ALA A 36 -6.96 -5.88 10.13
CA ALA A 36 -8.30 -6.19 9.68
C ALA A 36 -8.51 -5.76 8.22
N SER A 37 -9.50 -6.35 7.57
CA SER A 37 -9.81 -6.02 6.17
C SER A 37 -10.11 -4.53 6.01
N ILE A 38 -9.59 -3.95 4.93
CA ILE A 38 -9.74 -2.53 4.62
C ILE A 38 -10.09 -2.37 3.15
N ILE A 39 -11.01 -1.46 2.85
CA ILE A 39 -11.19 -0.90 1.51
C ILE A 39 -11.23 0.61 1.71
N SER A 40 -10.36 1.33 1.03
CA SER A 40 -10.27 2.78 1.24
C SER A 40 -9.78 3.48 -0.02
N THR A 41 -10.18 4.73 -0.17
CA THR A 41 -9.72 5.59 -1.26
C THR A 41 -8.46 6.32 -0.81
N LEU A 42 -7.49 6.41 -1.72
CA LEU A 42 -6.23 7.08 -1.48
C LEU A 42 -6.19 8.41 -2.23
N THR A 43 -5.51 9.38 -1.64
CA THR A 43 -5.27 10.65 -2.28
C THR A 43 -3.84 10.69 -2.82
N SER A 44 -3.49 11.77 -3.48
CA SER A 44 -2.14 12.01 -3.98
C SER A 44 -1.17 12.08 -2.79
N GLY A 45 -0.03 11.42 -2.93
CA GLY A 45 0.98 11.38 -1.88
C GLY A 45 1.94 10.23 -2.05
N SER A 46 2.63 9.87 -0.98
CA SER A 46 3.64 8.83 -0.99
C SER A 46 3.20 7.62 -0.19
N ILE A 47 3.43 6.43 -0.75
CA ILE A 47 3.28 5.17 -0.03
C ILE A 47 4.66 4.80 0.49
N ARG A 48 4.79 4.62 1.81
CA ARG A 48 6.04 4.15 2.42
C ARG A 48 5.90 2.67 2.75
N VAL A 49 6.83 1.88 2.26
CA VAL A 49 6.84 0.43 2.43
C VAL A 49 8.07 0.03 3.24
N ILE A 50 7.89 -0.81 4.24
CA ILE A 50 9.00 -1.45 4.94
C ILE A 50 8.95 -2.94 4.60
N THR A 51 10.00 -3.43 3.95
CA THR A 51 10.07 -4.82 3.51
C THR A 51 10.44 -5.74 4.68
N ILE A 52 10.32 -7.06 4.47
CA ILE A 52 10.71 -8.03 5.49
C ILE A 52 12.21 -7.99 5.78
N GLU A 53 12.99 -7.40 4.87
CA GLU A 53 14.43 -7.22 5.07
C GLU A 53 14.75 -5.89 5.75
N ASP A 54 13.70 -5.21 6.26
CA ASP A 54 13.81 -3.94 6.98
C ASP A 54 14.32 -2.81 6.12
N LYS A 55 14.04 -2.86 4.81
CA LYS A 55 14.35 -1.78 3.88
C LYS A 55 13.14 -0.91 3.66
N THR A 56 13.35 0.40 3.56
CA THR A 56 12.28 1.35 3.32
C THR A 56 12.27 1.75 1.85
N GLU A 57 11.09 1.68 1.22
CA GLU A 57 10.89 2.13 -0.14
C GLU A 57 9.70 3.07 -0.18
N ASN A 58 9.75 4.05 -1.06
CA ASN A 58 8.69 5.04 -1.21
C ASN A 58 8.21 5.10 -2.64
N PHE A 59 6.89 5.23 -2.82
CA PHE A 59 6.27 5.31 -4.14
C PHE A 59 5.29 6.47 -4.15
N THR A 60 5.46 7.39 -5.11
CA THR A 60 4.55 8.53 -5.27
C THR A 60 3.36 8.10 -6.12
N ILE A 61 2.16 8.41 -5.65
CA ILE A 61 0.92 8.12 -6.38
C ILE A 61 0.07 9.39 -6.52
N ASN A 62 -0.80 9.41 -7.51
CA ASN A 62 -1.73 10.52 -7.73
C ASN A 62 -3.11 10.26 -7.10
N GLY A 63 -3.28 9.10 -6.50
CA GLY A 63 -4.53 8.65 -5.93
C GLY A 63 -4.71 7.18 -6.21
N GLY A 64 -5.81 6.61 -5.77
CA GLY A 64 -6.09 5.21 -6.02
C GLY A 64 -6.99 4.60 -4.95
N VAL A 65 -6.94 3.27 -4.88
CA VAL A 65 -7.74 2.48 -3.95
C VAL A 65 -6.86 1.41 -3.34
N ILE A 66 -7.08 1.15 -2.06
CA ILE A 66 -6.42 0.03 -1.37
C ILE A 66 -7.48 -0.98 -0.96
N GLU A 67 -7.15 -2.26 -1.12
CA GLU A 67 -7.92 -3.35 -0.55
C GLU A 67 -6.97 -4.26 0.22
N MET A 68 -7.34 -4.55 1.47
CA MET A 68 -6.61 -5.53 2.27
C MET A 68 -7.56 -6.62 2.72
N LYS A 69 -7.16 -7.87 2.52
CA LYS A 69 -7.93 -9.04 2.91
C LYS A 69 -6.97 -10.21 3.12
N GLN A 70 -7.13 -10.91 4.24
CA GLN A 70 -6.35 -12.12 4.54
C GLN A 70 -4.84 -11.88 4.42
N ASN A 71 -4.38 -10.81 5.03
CA ASN A 71 -2.96 -10.45 5.10
C ASN A 71 -2.34 -10.17 3.72
N LYS A 72 -3.16 -9.76 2.77
CA LYS A 72 -2.72 -9.36 1.43
C LYS A 72 -3.27 -7.99 1.09
N ILE A 73 -2.40 -7.11 0.62
CA ILE A 73 -2.76 -5.74 0.24
C ILE A 73 -2.59 -5.58 -1.25
N ILE A 74 -3.60 -5.01 -1.90
CA ILE A 74 -3.53 -4.60 -3.30
C ILE A 74 -3.83 -3.12 -3.36
N VAL A 75 -2.91 -2.35 -3.96
CA VAL A 75 -3.08 -0.94 -4.23
C VAL A 75 -3.22 -0.76 -5.73
N LEU A 76 -4.35 -0.20 -6.15
CA LEU A 76 -4.57 0.18 -7.54
C LEU A 76 -4.37 1.69 -7.60
N ALA A 77 -3.22 2.12 -8.10
CA ALA A 77 -2.88 3.54 -8.18
C ALA A 77 -3.20 4.11 -9.55
N ASP A 78 -3.57 5.38 -9.55
CA ASP A 78 -3.87 6.11 -10.79
C ASP A 78 -2.61 6.39 -11.60
#